data_fb2a0bc100195e456838c660c1a037ca
#
_entry.id   fb2a0bc100195e456838c660c1a037ca
#
_cell.length_a   1.000
_cell.length_b   1.000
_cell.length_c   1.000
_cell.angle_alpha   90.00
_cell.angle_beta   90.00
_cell.angle_gamma   90.00
#
_symmetry.space_group_name_H-M   'P 1'
#
loop_
_entity.id
_entity.type
_entity.pdbx_description
1 polymer ?
#
loop_
_entity_poly.entity_id
_entity_poly.type
_entity_poly.pdbx_seq_one_letter_code
_entity_poly.pdbx_strand_id
1 'polypeptide(L)'
;AQCLVGSEMCIRDSIKGVISYKRSFGDLNDTHLSVAKKIGIRPLASRSEAEGLGGKLVQIKPCERYAMDSLTHSIPFLIPQASALLDTIGANFLDSLSCKGLNPNQIIVTSVLRTADDVKRLRRRNGNASANSAHAFGTTFDVSYRRFCKVEDPDGRPMQDVSPDTLKLVLAEVLRDLRKSDKCYIKYELKQGCFHITAR
;
A
#
# COMPACT_ATOMS: atom_id res chain seq x y z
N ALA A 1 -35.57 -9.77 19.31
CA ALA A 1 -35.01 -8.52 18.79
C ALA A 1 -33.95 -8.87 17.75
N GLN A 2 -34.28 -8.72 16.48
CA GLN A 2 -33.29 -8.74 15.40
C GLN A 2 -32.39 -7.53 15.60
N CYS A 3 -31.15 -7.77 16.04
CA CYS A 3 -30.11 -6.79 15.97
C CYS A 3 -29.87 -6.55 14.47
N LEU A 4 -30.45 -5.51 13.92
CA LEU A 4 -30.14 -5.02 12.59
C LEU A 4 -28.65 -4.73 12.60
N VAL A 5 -27.91 -5.50 11.84
CA VAL A 5 -26.52 -5.20 11.47
C VAL A 5 -26.50 -3.72 11.10
N GLY A 6 -25.73 -2.92 11.85
CA GLY A 6 -25.72 -1.48 11.69
C GLY A 6 -25.55 -1.13 10.20
N SER A 7 -26.39 -0.22 9.72
CA SER A 7 -26.28 0.22 8.32
C SER A 7 -24.82 0.67 8.07
N GLU A 8 -24.32 0.50 6.88
CA GLU A 8 -22.95 0.92 6.49
C GLU A 8 -22.67 2.37 6.93
N MET A 9 -23.70 3.20 7.01
CA MET A 9 -23.64 4.57 7.52
C MET A 9 -23.26 4.62 9.00
N CYS A 10 -23.85 3.79 9.87
CA CYS A 10 -23.52 3.74 11.30
C CYS A 10 -22.11 3.19 11.53
N ILE A 11 -21.67 2.22 10.74
CA ILE A 11 -20.31 1.66 10.79
C ILE A 11 -19.30 2.74 10.37
N ARG A 12 -19.59 3.48 9.30
CA ARG A 12 -18.76 4.57 8.81
C ARG A 12 -18.52 5.66 9.87
N ASP A 13 -19.55 6.00 10.65
CA ASP A 13 -19.44 6.99 11.73
C ASP A 13 -18.55 6.49 12.89
N SER A 14 -18.43 5.18 13.09
CA SER A 14 -17.54 4.57 14.09
C SER A 14 -16.07 4.57 13.70
N ILE A 15 -15.74 4.78 12.42
CA ILE A 15 -14.37 4.79 11.92
C ILE A 15 -13.75 6.15 12.24
N LYS A 16 -12.76 6.20 13.12
CA LYS A 16 -12.07 7.43 13.51
C LYS A 16 -11.28 8.09 12.36
N GLY A 17 -11.07 7.40 11.26
CA GLY A 17 -10.50 7.89 10.02
C GLY A 17 -9.37 8.92 10.15
N VAL A 18 -9.32 9.82 9.19
CA VAL A 18 -8.42 11.00 9.20
C VAL A 18 -9.22 12.25 8.83
N ILE A 19 -8.97 13.35 9.51
CA ILE A 19 -9.66 14.63 9.25
C ILE A 19 -9.38 15.12 7.81
N SER A 20 -8.16 14.92 7.35
CA SER A 20 -7.75 15.28 5.99
C SER A 20 -6.61 14.37 5.53
N TYR A 21 -6.82 13.65 4.43
CA TYR A 21 -5.78 12.79 3.83
C TYR A 21 -4.51 13.57 3.52
N LYS A 22 -4.63 14.76 2.94
CA LYS A 22 -3.49 15.62 2.58
C LYS A 22 -2.69 16.08 3.81
N ARG A 23 -3.36 16.37 4.92
CA ARG A 23 -2.70 16.78 6.18
C ARG A 23 -2.09 15.58 6.90
N SER A 24 -2.82 14.46 6.96
CA SER A 24 -2.40 13.26 7.68
C SER A 24 -1.29 12.50 6.97
N PHE A 25 -1.25 12.56 5.63
CA PHE A 25 -0.34 11.83 4.75
C PHE A 25 0.33 12.78 3.77
N GLY A 26 0.99 13.80 4.29
CA GLY A 26 1.63 14.86 3.53
C GLY A 26 3.16 14.81 3.60
N ASP A 27 3.76 13.65 3.87
CA ASP A 27 5.21 13.52 3.94
C ASP A 27 5.86 13.90 2.60
N LEU A 28 6.94 14.67 2.68
CA LEU A 28 7.60 15.21 1.49
C LEU A 28 8.39 14.14 0.75
N ASN A 29 8.48 14.25 -0.56
CA ASN A 29 9.27 13.33 -1.38
C ASN A 29 10.74 13.24 -0.93
N ASP A 30 11.32 14.35 -0.48
CA ASP A 30 12.70 14.39 0.01
C ASP A 30 12.87 13.58 1.29
N THR A 31 11.87 13.56 2.17
CA THR A 31 11.86 12.71 3.37
C THR A 31 11.85 11.24 2.99
N HIS A 32 10.94 10.83 2.08
CA HIS A 32 10.89 9.48 1.55
C HIS A 32 12.22 9.06 0.92
N LEU A 33 12.79 9.93 0.08
CA LEU A 33 14.05 9.66 -0.62
C LEU A 33 15.24 9.57 0.34
N SER A 34 15.30 10.46 1.34
CA SER A 34 16.37 10.46 2.34
C SER A 34 16.42 9.14 3.11
N VAL A 35 15.26 8.68 3.60
CA VAL A 35 15.18 7.40 4.31
C VAL A 35 15.44 6.23 3.37
N ALA A 36 14.88 6.25 2.17
CA ALA A 36 15.11 5.19 1.18
C ALA A 36 16.60 5.00 0.87
N LYS A 37 17.37 6.09 0.74
CA LYS A 37 18.83 6.05 0.56
C LYS A 37 19.56 5.49 1.77
N LYS A 38 19.04 5.74 2.98
CA LYS A 38 19.70 5.32 4.23
C LYS A 38 19.57 3.82 4.49
N ILE A 39 18.38 3.23 4.27
CA ILE A 39 18.07 1.86 4.65
C ILE A 39 17.90 0.90 3.46
N GLY A 40 17.75 1.44 2.26
CA GLY A 40 17.49 0.65 1.05
C GLY A 40 18.75 0.09 0.39
N ILE A 41 18.51 -0.63 -0.71
CA ILE A 41 19.56 -1.09 -1.61
C ILE A 41 20.05 0.06 -2.51
N ARG A 42 21.20 -0.13 -3.17
CA ARG A 42 21.56 0.74 -4.30
C ARG A 42 20.53 0.59 -5.43
N PRO A 43 20.22 1.68 -6.17
CA PRO A 43 19.36 1.57 -7.34
C PRO A 43 19.89 0.58 -8.36
N LEU A 44 19.01 -0.24 -8.90
CA LEU A 44 19.33 -1.26 -9.90
C LEU A 44 19.20 -0.68 -11.32
N ALA A 45 20.07 -1.07 -12.22
CA ALA A 45 19.97 -0.68 -13.62
C ALA A 45 18.85 -1.46 -14.34
N SER A 46 18.81 -2.76 -14.17
CA SER A 46 17.89 -3.67 -14.85
C SER A 46 17.14 -4.59 -13.87
N ARG A 47 16.10 -5.25 -14.37
CA ARG A 47 15.29 -6.20 -13.58
C ARG A 47 16.06 -7.46 -13.18
N SER A 48 16.97 -7.93 -14.03
CA SER A 48 17.78 -9.13 -13.77
C SER A 48 18.72 -8.99 -12.57
N GLU A 49 19.13 -7.76 -12.24
CA GLU A 49 19.97 -7.52 -11.06
C GLU A 49 19.25 -7.84 -9.74
N ALA A 50 17.93 -7.75 -9.71
CA ALA A 50 17.17 -8.00 -8.48
C ALA A 50 17.25 -9.46 -8.03
N GLU A 51 17.28 -10.40 -8.98
CA GLU A 51 17.34 -11.83 -8.70
C GLU A 51 18.67 -12.24 -8.06
N GLY A 52 19.75 -11.50 -8.36
CA GLY A 52 21.08 -11.73 -7.79
C GLY A 52 21.26 -11.17 -6.37
N LEU A 53 20.30 -10.43 -5.82
CA LEU A 53 20.39 -9.79 -4.50
C LEU A 53 19.74 -10.59 -3.39
N GLY A 54 19.80 -11.92 -3.44
CA GLY A 54 19.28 -12.80 -2.40
C GLY A 54 19.66 -12.35 -0.98
N GLY A 55 18.70 -12.36 -0.06
CA GLY A 55 18.87 -11.90 1.32
C GLY A 55 18.72 -10.38 1.52
N LYS A 56 19.02 -9.55 0.53
CA LYS A 56 18.80 -8.09 0.59
C LYS A 56 17.42 -7.68 0.10
N LEU A 57 16.83 -8.48 -0.76
CA LEU A 57 15.49 -8.29 -1.30
C LEU A 57 14.63 -9.53 -1.06
N VAL A 58 13.38 -9.32 -0.74
CA VAL A 58 12.32 -10.31 -0.65
C VAL A 58 11.41 -10.17 -1.86
N GLN A 59 11.18 -11.26 -2.58
CA GLN A 59 10.17 -11.29 -3.62
C GLN A 59 8.79 -11.39 -2.97
N ILE A 60 7.96 -10.37 -3.16
CA ILE A 60 6.57 -10.39 -2.69
C ILE A 60 5.66 -11.03 -3.74
N LYS A 61 4.61 -11.71 -3.27
CA LYS A 61 3.59 -12.36 -4.11
C LYS A 61 2.22 -12.07 -3.52
N PRO A 62 1.15 -12.05 -4.33
CA PRO A 62 -0.21 -12.00 -3.80
C PRO A 62 -0.41 -13.08 -2.74
N CYS A 63 -1.07 -12.74 -1.66
CA CYS A 63 -1.32 -13.63 -0.53
C CYS A 63 -2.67 -13.28 0.11
N GLU A 64 -3.01 -13.91 1.22
CA GLU A 64 -4.23 -13.64 1.97
C GLU A 64 -4.36 -12.19 2.50
N ARG A 65 -3.22 -11.47 2.66
CA ARG A 65 -3.17 -10.11 3.22
C ARG A 65 -3.31 -9.01 2.19
N TYR A 66 -2.85 -9.25 0.96
CA TYR A 66 -2.89 -8.28 -0.12
C TYR A 66 -2.91 -8.91 -1.50
N ALA A 67 -3.59 -8.25 -2.42
CA ALA A 67 -3.53 -8.51 -3.84
C ALA A 67 -2.48 -7.60 -4.51
N MET A 68 -2.13 -7.92 -5.76
CA MET A 68 -1.17 -7.13 -6.54
C MET A 68 -1.71 -6.88 -7.94
N ASP A 69 -1.52 -5.65 -8.43
CA ASP A 69 -1.74 -5.32 -9.83
C ASP A 69 -0.64 -5.89 -10.73
N SER A 70 -0.89 -5.91 -12.05
CA SER A 70 0.15 -6.15 -13.04
C SER A 70 1.22 -5.07 -12.96
N LEU A 71 2.42 -5.44 -12.51
CA LEU A 71 3.55 -4.52 -12.30
C LEU A 71 4.28 -4.23 -13.62
N THR A 72 3.76 -3.32 -14.44
CA THR A 72 4.35 -3.01 -15.75
C THR A 72 5.62 -2.17 -15.67
N HIS A 73 5.71 -1.28 -14.65
CA HIS A 73 6.81 -0.33 -14.45
C HIS A 73 7.49 -0.47 -13.08
N SER A 74 7.39 -1.63 -12.48
CA SER A 74 8.07 -2.02 -11.25
C SER A 74 8.20 -3.53 -11.20
N ILE A 75 8.96 -4.06 -10.24
CA ILE A 75 9.15 -5.49 -10.01
C ILE A 75 8.84 -5.84 -8.56
N PRO A 76 8.33 -7.06 -8.27
CA PRO A 76 7.79 -7.43 -6.96
C PRO A 76 8.88 -7.73 -5.93
N PHE A 77 9.74 -6.76 -5.65
CA PHE A 77 10.81 -6.91 -4.67
C PHE A 77 10.81 -5.76 -3.68
N LEU A 78 11.01 -6.08 -2.41
CA LEU A 78 11.18 -5.14 -1.32
C LEU A 78 12.36 -5.58 -0.43
N ILE A 79 12.97 -4.63 0.28
CA ILE A 79 13.84 -5.01 1.41
C ILE A 79 13.01 -5.70 2.50
N PRO A 80 13.59 -6.59 3.33
CA PRO A 80 12.86 -7.33 4.35
C PRO A 80 11.97 -6.46 5.24
N GLN A 81 12.47 -5.31 5.66
CA GLN A 81 11.75 -4.35 6.50
C GLN A 81 10.50 -3.78 5.82
N ALA A 82 10.58 -3.45 4.53
CA ALA A 82 9.44 -2.93 3.77
C ALA A 82 8.41 -4.03 3.45
N SER A 83 8.87 -5.27 3.21
CA SER A 83 8.00 -6.44 3.07
C SER A 83 7.21 -6.70 4.36
N ALA A 84 7.89 -6.70 5.51
CA ALA A 84 7.23 -6.88 6.81
C ALA A 84 6.21 -5.76 7.12
N LEU A 85 6.51 -4.52 6.72
CA LEU A 85 5.57 -3.41 6.84
C LEU A 85 4.32 -3.62 5.96
N LEU A 86 4.49 -4.07 4.72
CA LEU A 86 3.37 -4.38 3.82
C LEU A 86 2.48 -5.48 4.40
N ASP A 87 3.09 -6.55 4.92
CA ASP A 87 2.37 -7.64 5.61
C ASP A 87 1.58 -7.12 6.81
N THR A 88 2.20 -6.23 7.61
CA THR A 88 1.55 -5.61 8.77
C THR A 88 0.36 -4.73 8.36
N ILE A 89 0.50 -3.95 7.29
CA ILE A 89 -0.60 -3.11 6.78
C ILE A 89 -1.77 -4.00 6.34
N GLY A 90 -1.51 -5.05 5.57
CA GLY A 90 -2.54 -5.97 5.10
C GLY A 90 -3.25 -6.70 6.24
N ALA A 91 -2.50 -7.24 7.21
CA ALA A 91 -3.06 -7.89 8.39
C ALA A 91 -3.93 -6.93 9.22
N ASN A 92 -3.38 -5.76 9.59
CA ASN A 92 -4.11 -4.77 10.38
C ASN A 92 -5.37 -4.25 9.65
N PHE A 93 -5.35 -4.19 8.32
CA PHE A 93 -6.51 -3.78 7.54
C PHE A 93 -7.62 -4.83 7.63
N LEU A 94 -7.32 -6.12 7.44
CA LEU A 94 -8.27 -7.21 7.57
C LEU A 94 -8.84 -7.29 9.00
N ASP A 95 -7.99 -7.20 10.02
CA ASP A 95 -8.40 -7.19 11.42
C ASP A 95 -9.33 -6.01 11.74
N SER A 96 -8.99 -4.80 11.21
CA SER A 96 -9.82 -3.61 11.38
C SER A 96 -11.18 -3.74 10.72
N LEU A 97 -11.27 -4.36 9.53
CA LEU A 97 -12.53 -4.66 8.87
C LEU A 97 -13.36 -5.63 9.73
N SER A 98 -12.76 -6.72 10.19
CA SER A 98 -13.41 -7.71 11.05
C SER A 98 -13.96 -7.09 12.34
N CYS A 99 -13.14 -6.29 13.06
CA CYS A 99 -13.54 -5.60 14.28
C CYS A 99 -14.72 -4.62 14.08
N LYS A 100 -14.87 -4.11 12.85
CA LYS A 100 -15.96 -3.20 12.48
C LYS A 100 -17.18 -3.93 11.88
N GLY A 101 -17.15 -5.26 11.85
CA GLY A 101 -18.23 -6.07 11.26
C GLY A 101 -18.36 -5.91 9.73
N LEU A 102 -17.28 -5.50 9.07
CA LEU A 102 -17.22 -5.34 7.62
C LEU A 102 -16.67 -6.62 6.97
N ASN A 103 -17.18 -6.95 5.79
CA ASN A 103 -16.69 -8.08 5.03
C ASN A 103 -15.23 -7.87 4.58
N PRO A 104 -14.43 -8.96 4.51
CA PRO A 104 -13.01 -8.87 4.22
C PRO A 104 -12.76 -8.38 2.79
N ASN A 105 -11.81 -7.46 2.69
CA ASN A 105 -11.28 -6.93 1.45
C ASN A 105 -9.78 -6.81 1.59
N GLN A 106 -9.04 -7.13 0.54
CA GLN A 106 -7.58 -6.97 0.52
C GLN A 106 -7.20 -5.60 -0.06
N ILE A 107 -6.13 -5.04 0.45
CA ILE A 107 -5.44 -3.92 -0.19
C ILE A 107 -4.81 -4.39 -1.50
N ILE A 108 -4.65 -3.48 -2.47
CA ILE A 108 -4.01 -3.77 -3.77
C ILE A 108 -2.71 -2.99 -3.88
N VAL A 109 -1.60 -3.72 -4.03
CA VAL A 109 -0.28 -3.14 -4.29
C VAL A 109 -0.18 -2.80 -5.78
N THR A 110 0.12 -1.54 -6.10
CA THR A 110 0.12 -1.02 -7.47
C THR A 110 1.50 -0.71 -8.02
N SER A 111 2.50 -0.53 -7.16
CA SER A 111 3.89 -0.28 -7.55
C SER A 111 4.84 -0.68 -6.42
N VAL A 112 6.04 -1.13 -6.79
CA VAL A 112 7.05 -1.61 -5.86
C VAL A 112 8.44 -1.12 -6.29
N LEU A 113 9.46 -1.98 -6.31
CA LEU A 113 10.83 -1.64 -6.73
C LEU A 113 10.85 -1.24 -8.21
N ARG A 114 11.47 -0.10 -8.51
CA ARG A 114 11.69 0.39 -9.88
C ARG A 114 13.15 0.40 -10.22
N THR A 115 13.53 -0.26 -11.30
CA THR A 115 14.87 -0.19 -11.86
C THR A 115 15.03 1.09 -12.72
N ALA A 116 16.26 1.44 -13.09
CA ALA A 116 16.51 2.57 -13.97
C ALA A 116 15.80 2.39 -15.34
N ASP A 117 15.73 1.18 -15.84
CA ASP A 117 15.02 0.87 -17.10
C ASP A 117 13.49 1.01 -16.93
N ASP A 118 12.92 0.66 -15.78
CA ASP A 118 11.51 0.89 -15.49
C ASP A 118 11.20 2.40 -15.45
N VAL A 119 12.07 3.19 -14.83
CA VAL A 119 11.92 4.65 -14.77
C VAL A 119 12.01 5.26 -16.17
N LYS A 120 12.95 4.82 -17.02
CA LYS A 120 13.05 5.27 -18.42
C LYS A 120 11.77 4.97 -19.20
N ARG A 121 11.21 3.75 -19.07
CA ARG A 121 9.94 3.37 -19.71
C ARG A 121 8.77 4.19 -19.21
N LEU A 122 8.68 4.41 -17.89
CA LEU A 122 7.63 5.22 -17.28
C LEU A 122 7.68 6.66 -17.79
N ARG A 123 8.88 7.27 -17.86
CA ARG A 123 9.06 8.65 -18.33
C ARG A 123 8.72 8.86 -19.79
N ARG A 124 8.86 7.86 -20.64
CA ARG A 124 8.40 7.94 -22.04
C ARG A 124 6.88 8.13 -22.15
N ARG A 125 6.10 7.62 -21.18
CA ARG A 125 4.64 7.75 -21.12
C ARG A 125 4.17 8.92 -20.22
N ASN A 126 4.97 9.24 -19.23
CA ASN A 126 4.67 10.30 -18.25
C ASN A 126 5.93 11.10 -17.96
N GLY A 127 6.11 12.21 -18.68
CA GLY A 127 7.27 13.09 -18.55
C GLY A 127 7.47 13.69 -17.14
N ASN A 128 6.42 13.69 -16.30
CA ASN A 128 6.48 14.18 -14.92
C ASN A 128 6.97 13.12 -13.91
N ALA A 129 7.26 11.87 -14.35
CA ALA A 129 7.80 10.86 -13.46
C ALA A 129 9.21 11.25 -13.02
N SER A 130 9.41 11.33 -11.69
CA SER A 130 10.71 11.69 -11.11
C SER A 130 11.77 10.66 -11.46
N ALA A 131 12.95 11.13 -11.88
CA ALA A 131 14.13 10.27 -12.03
C ALA A 131 14.64 9.77 -10.66
N ASN A 132 14.45 10.57 -9.61
CA ASN A 132 14.82 10.26 -8.23
C ASN A 132 13.59 9.83 -7.45
N SER A 133 13.31 8.54 -7.43
CA SER A 133 12.17 7.97 -6.72
C SER A 133 12.63 7.05 -5.59
N ALA A 134 11.98 7.13 -4.44
CA ALA A 134 12.20 6.23 -3.32
C ALA A 134 11.97 4.74 -3.68
N HIS A 135 11.15 4.46 -4.70
CA HIS A 135 10.98 3.11 -5.24
C HIS A 135 12.26 2.45 -5.76
N ALA A 136 13.28 3.24 -6.14
CA ALA A 136 14.54 2.68 -6.65
C ALA A 136 15.36 1.93 -5.58
N PHE A 137 15.01 2.10 -4.31
CA PHE A 137 15.77 1.58 -3.17
C PHE A 137 15.14 0.35 -2.51
N GLY A 138 14.00 -0.15 -3.01
CA GLY A 138 13.30 -1.32 -2.46
C GLY A 138 12.60 -1.08 -1.12
N THR A 139 12.52 0.15 -0.66
CA THR A 139 11.93 0.55 0.62
C THR A 139 10.49 0.99 0.54
N THR A 140 9.98 1.15 -0.68
CA THR A 140 8.77 1.90 -0.97
C THR A 140 7.83 1.12 -1.87
N PHE A 141 6.55 1.20 -1.56
CA PHE A 141 5.47 0.61 -2.33
C PHE A 141 4.24 1.53 -2.34
N ASP A 142 3.42 1.37 -3.38
CA ASP A 142 2.17 2.10 -3.54
C ASP A 142 0.98 1.16 -3.31
N VAL A 143 0.00 1.60 -2.52
CA VAL A 143 -1.26 0.88 -2.25
C VAL A 143 -2.43 1.71 -2.75
N SER A 144 -3.30 1.10 -3.56
CA SER A 144 -4.52 1.75 -4.05
C SER A 144 -5.44 2.13 -2.89
N TYR A 145 -6.04 3.31 -2.96
CA TYR A 145 -7.16 3.70 -2.10
C TYR A 145 -8.48 3.83 -2.87
N ARG A 146 -8.46 3.53 -4.17
CA ARG A 146 -9.64 3.56 -5.04
C ARG A 146 -10.20 2.18 -5.32
N ARG A 147 -9.34 1.15 -5.26
CA ARG A 147 -9.68 -0.24 -5.56
C ARG A 147 -9.19 -1.14 -4.45
N PHE A 148 -10.01 -2.12 -4.15
CA PHE A 148 -9.73 -3.17 -3.19
C PHE A 148 -10.13 -4.51 -3.83
N CYS A 149 -9.59 -5.61 -3.34
CA CYS A 149 -9.93 -6.94 -3.81
C CYS A 149 -10.87 -7.58 -2.78
N LYS A 150 -12.14 -7.80 -3.16
CA LYS A 150 -13.10 -8.49 -2.33
C LYS A 150 -12.62 -9.92 -2.08
N VAL A 151 -12.69 -10.36 -0.83
CA VAL A 151 -12.46 -11.77 -0.48
C VAL A 151 -13.82 -12.45 -0.44
N GLU A 152 -14.02 -13.43 -1.31
CA GLU A 152 -15.27 -14.19 -1.38
C GLU A 152 -15.35 -15.21 -0.25
N ASP A 153 -16.57 -15.55 0.18
CA ASP A 153 -16.81 -16.59 1.17
C ASP A 153 -16.39 -17.97 0.59
N PRO A 154 -15.59 -18.75 1.31
CA PRO A 154 -15.13 -20.06 0.83
C PRO A 154 -16.26 -21.04 0.49
N ASP A 155 -17.41 -20.90 1.17
CA ASP A 155 -18.60 -21.74 0.95
C ASP A 155 -19.54 -21.15 -0.11
N GLY A 156 -19.15 -20.04 -0.76
CA GLY A 156 -19.95 -19.38 -1.80
C GLY A 156 -21.18 -18.63 -1.28
N ARG A 157 -21.25 -18.32 0.01
CA ARG A 157 -22.36 -17.55 0.58
C ARG A 157 -22.32 -16.10 0.09
N PRO A 158 -23.46 -15.49 -0.23
CA PRO A 158 -23.51 -14.08 -0.61
C PRO A 158 -22.94 -13.18 0.49
N MET A 159 -21.99 -12.33 0.14
CA MET A 159 -21.39 -11.35 1.04
C MET A 159 -21.77 -9.93 0.61
N GLN A 160 -22.16 -9.11 1.59
CA GLN A 160 -22.45 -7.70 1.35
C GLN A 160 -21.20 -6.96 0.88
N ASP A 161 -21.31 -6.15 -0.17
CA ASP A 161 -20.23 -5.31 -0.64
C ASP A 161 -19.95 -4.16 0.34
N VAL A 162 -18.68 -3.84 0.52
CA VAL A 162 -18.23 -2.68 1.30
C VAL A 162 -17.80 -1.59 0.32
N SER A 163 -18.30 -0.38 0.51
CA SER A 163 -17.98 0.72 -0.41
C SER A 163 -16.48 1.07 -0.40
N PRO A 164 -15.90 1.43 -1.55
CA PRO A 164 -14.49 1.85 -1.62
C PRO A 164 -14.16 3.03 -0.68
N ASP A 165 -15.13 3.93 -0.43
CA ASP A 165 -14.95 5.04 0.50
C ASP A 165 -14.81 4.58 1.94
N THR A 166 -15.62 3.60 2.37
CA THR A 166 -15.52 2.98 3.69
C THR A 166 -14.20 2.24 3.84
N LEU A 167 -13.81 1.43 2.85
CA LEU A 167 -12.54 0.73 2.84
C LEU A 167 -11.34 1.70 2.91
N LYS A 168 -11.40 2.80 2.19
CA LYS A 168 -10.38 3.87 2.23
C LYS A 168 -10.27 4.49 3.62
N LEU A 169 -11.39 4.72 4.33
CA LEU A 169 -11.38 5.25 5.68
C LEU A 169 -10.69 4.30 6.66
N VAL A 170 -11.03 2.99 6.60
CA VAL A 170 -10.41 1.96 7.43
C VAL A 170 -8.90 1.86 7.13
N LEU A 171 -8.51 1.81 5.85
CA LEU A 171 -7.10 1.80 5.47
C LEU A 171 -6.36 3.04 5.99
N ALA A 172 -6.97 4.21 5.89
CA ALA A 172 -6.38 5.44 6.41
C ALA A 172 -6.20 5.44 7.93
N GLU A 173 -7.11 4.81 8.67
CA GLU A 173 -6.99 4.62 10.13
C GLU A 173 -5.75 3.78 10.46
N VAL A 174 -5.59 2.62 9.81
CA VAL A 174 -4.43 1.74 9.96
C VAL A 174 -3.12 2.46 9.62
N LEU A 175 -3.09 3.14 8.49
CA LEU A 175 -1.91 3.87 8.03
C LEU A 175 -1.54 5.02 8.96
N ARG A 176 -2.53 5.76 9.49
CA ARG A 176 -2.32 6.82 10.48
C ARG A 176 -1.63 6.28 11.73
N ASP A 177 -2.07 5.14 12.22
CA ASP A 177 -1.56 4.58 13.47
C ASP A 177 -0.13 4.02 13.29
N LEU A 178 0.15 3.38 12.17
CA LEU A 178 1.50 2.96 11.80
C LEU A 178 2.46 4.16 11.61
N ARG A 179 1.98 5.24 10.99
CA ARG A 179 2.78 6.46 10.84
C ARG A 179 3.05 7.13 12.19
N LYS A 180 2.07 7.20 13.09
CA LYS A 180 2.25 7.71 14.46
C LYS A 180 3.23 6.88 15.29
N SER A 181 3.31 5.58 15.01
CA SER A 181 4.26 4.65 15.65
C SER A 181 5.62 4.63 14.95
N ASP A 182 5.91 5.61 14.10
CA ASP A 182 7.19 5.77 13.39
C ASP A 182 7.60 4.56 12.52
N LYS A 183 6.63 3.78 12.03
CA LYS A 183 6.90 2.61 11.17
C LYS A 183 7.10 2.99 9.71
N CYS A 184 6.52 4.12 9.27
CA CYS A 184 6.56 4.52 7.87
C CYS A 184 6.35 6.02 7.67
N TYR A 185 6.77 6.50 6.50
CA TYR A 185 6.33 7.76 5.92
C TYR A 185 5.24 7.48 4.88
N ILE A 186 4.26 8.38 4.77
CA ILE A 186 3.12 8.19 3.88
C ILE A 186 2.79 9.47 3.15
N LYS A 187 2.66 9.38 1.83
CA LYS A 187 2.18 10.45 0.99
C LYS A 187 0.88 10.06 0.28
N TYR A 188 -0.12 10.93 0.36
CA TYR A 188 -1.39 10.78 -0.35
C TYR A 188 -1.25 11.29 -1.79
N GLU A 189 -1.19 10.39 -2.76
CA GLU A 189 -1.01 10.70 -4.18
C GLU A 189 -2.36 10.81 -4.90
N LEU A 190 -2.91 12.03 -4.95
CA LEU A 190 -4.26 12.30 -5.48
C LEU A 190 -4.42 11.86 -6.95
N LYS A 191 -3.44 12.18 -7.79
CA LYS A 191 -3.49 11.87 -9.24
C LYS A 191 -3.38 10.37 -9.51
N GLN A 192 -2.55 9.67 -8.76
CA GLN A 192 -2.30 8.24 -8.92
C GLN A 192 -3.34 7.37 -8.21
N GLY A 193 -4.07 7.91 -7.24
CA GLY A 193 -5.08 7.18 -6.49
C GLY A 193 -4.50 6.15 -5.53
N CYS A 194 -3.31 6.41 -5.00
CA CYS A 194 -2.60 5.52 -4.08
C CYS A 194 -2.04 6.26 -2.87
N PHE A 195 -1.76 5.50 -1.81
CA PHE A 195 -0.84 5.88 -0.75
C PHE A 195 0.56 5.43 -1.13
N HIS A 196 1.49 6.37 -1.19
CA HIS A 196 2.92 6.14 -1.39
C HIS A 196 3.56 5.93 -0.02
N ILE A 197 4.07 4.74 0.26
CA ILE A 197 4.47 4.30 1.60
C ILE A 197 5.94 3.90 1.58
N THR A 198 6.75 4.49 2.45
CA THR A 198 8.17 4.14 2.62
C THR A 198 8.40 3.64 4.04
N ALA A 199 9.00 2.45 4.18
CA ALA A 199 9.41 1.90 5.47
C ALA A 199 10.45 2.79 6.15
N ARG A 200 10.40 2.80 7.50
CA ARG A 200 11.27 3.65 8.32
C ARG A 200 12.03 2.82 9.35
#